data_df7cbe32e448ab4cc8a0b49741b24e75
#
_entry.id   df7cbe32e448ab4cc8a0b49741b24e75
#
_cell.length_a   1.000
_cell.length_b   1.000
_cell.length_c   1.000
_cell.angle_alpha   90.00
_cell.angle_beta   90.00
_cell.angle_gamma   90.00
#
_symmetry.space_group_name_H-M   'P 1'
#
loop_
_entity.id
_entity.type
_entity.pdbx_description
1 polymer ?
#
loop_
_entity_poly.entity_id
_entity_poly.type
_entity_poly.pdbx_seq_one_letter_code
_entity_poly.pdbx_strand_id
1 'polypeptide(L)'
;MKSTFLYKILLTVFCLLAVACSNDEDGQVNAQTTMKAGKTLVVYYSYTGNCRDIVTTLTSQIEADVLEIQPAEKGLKYEANGYALGTQLLNAIKANPNDAGSYPAIDDVTTSLDDYQNIIIVTPLWWSQMAAIMQTYLFGAGPEMAEKNIGLIVSSASSGISGVVADCKRLVPDGNYFSENLWINNSNRSNRSTLIKNWLNTIDFQKVTGIVQIENGKRRMENAVVYDLSGRPTTLNYQLSALPKGIYIVNGEKRIVE
;
A
#
# COMPACT_ATOMS: atom_id res chain seq x y z
N MET A 1 54.29 -18.21 -48.03
CA MET A 1 53.18 -18.32 -48.99
C MET A 1 51.99 -17.48 -48.49
N LYS A 2 51.63 -16.54 -49.35
CA LYS A 2 50.63 -15.48 -49.11
C LYS A 2 49.21 -16.04 -49.12
N SER A 3 48.31 -15.57 -48.19
CA SER A 3 46.90 -15.52 -48.48
C SER A 3 46.30 -14.32 -47.79
N THR A 4 45.89 -13.39 -48.59
CA THR A 4 45.21 -12.14 -48.33
C THR A 4 43.72 -12.43 -48.08
N PHE A 5 43.20 -11.96 -46.95
CA PHE A 5 41.80 -12.00 -46.69
C PHE A 5 41.14 -10.66 -47.05
N LEU A 6 40.30 -10.68 -48.06
CA LEU A 6 39.55 -9.54 -48.59
C LEU A 6 38.47 -9.08 -47.61
N TYR A 7 38.56 -7.83 -47.16
CA TYR A 7 37.43 -7.12 -46.52
C TYR A 7 36.46 -6.61 -47.60
N LYS A 8 35.24 -7.12 -47.58
CA LYS A 8 34.14 -6.52 -48.35
C LYS A 8 33.51 -5.42 -47.53
N ILE A 9 33.77 -4.17 -47.94
CA ILE A 9 33.08 -2.96 -47.48
C ILE A 9 31.72 -2.92 -48.20
N LEU A 10 30.64 -3.02 -47.46
CA LEU A 10 29.29 -2.74 -47.94
C LEU A 10 28.95 -1.29 -47.63
N LEU A 11 28.95 -0.48 -48.65
CA LEU A 11 28.56 0.93 -48.65
C LEU A 11 27.01 0.99 -48.65
N THR A 12 26.38 1.37 -47.57
CA THR A 12 24.95 1.69 -47.55
C THR A 12 24.76 3.19 -47.55
N VAL A 13 24.02 3.61 -48.53
CA VAL A 13 23.66 4.99 -48.91
C VAL A 13 22.94 5.70 -47.74
N PHE A 14 23.49 6.88 -47.40
CA PHE A 14 22.91 7.79 -46.43
C PHE A 14 21.90 8.71 -47.12
N CYS A 15 20.59 8.45 -46.93
CA CYS A 15 19.57 9.39 -47.31
C CYS A 15 19.40 10.42 -46.20
N LEU A 16 19.89 11.65 -46.44
CA LEU A 16 19.53 12.82 -45.66
C LEU A 16 18.07 13.18 -45.91
N LEU A 17 17.25 13.08 -44.89
CA LEU A 17 15.99 13.81 -44.80
C LEU A 17 16.14 14.81 -43.66
N ALA A 18 16.24 16.07 -44.03
CA ALA A 18 16.12 17.18 -43.11
C ALA A 18 14.66 17.25 -42.66
N VAL A 19 14.41 17.03 -41.36
CA VAL A 19 13.16 17.38 -40.68
C VAL A 19 13.42 18.56 -39.77
N ALA A 20 12.60 19.57 -39.94
CA ALA A 20 12.66 20.85 -39.27
C ALA A 20 12.53 20.68 -37.74
N CYS A 21 13.35 21.47 -37.02
CA CYS A 21 13.21 21.66 -35.59
C CYS A 21 11.82 22.23 -35.25
N SER A 22 11.01 21.49 -34.53
CA SER A 22 10.04 22.04 -33.61
C SER A 22 10.56 21.81 -32.21
N ASN A 23 10.71 22.87 -31.43
CA ASN A 23 11.01 22.83 -30.01
C ASN A 23 9.81 22.23 -29.30
N ASP A 24 9.86 20.94 -29.01
CA ASP A 24 9.04 20.34 -27.97
C ASP A 24 9.92 20.21 -26.72
N GLU A 25 9.58 20.99 -25.72
CA GLU A 25 10.10 20.81 -24.37
C GLU A 25 9.81 19.36 -23.94
N ASP A 26 10.86 18.58 -23.75
CA ASP A 26 10.80 17.25 -23.12
C ASP A 26 10.29 17.43 -21.68
N GLY A 27 8.99 17.52 -21.54
CA GLY A 27 8.31 17.25 -20.29
C GLY A 27 8.57 15.80 -19.94
N GLN A 28 9.48 15.55 -18.99
CA GLN A 28 9.56 14.29 -18.30
C GLN A 28 8.16 13.99 -17.76
N VAL A 29 7.42 13.15 -18.45
CA VAL A 29 6.20 12.53 -17.90
C VAL A 29 6.69 11.60 -16.82
N ASN A 30 6.76 12.12 -15.58
CA ASN A 30 6.75 11.27 -14.40
C ASN A 30 5.50 10.39 -14.56
N ALA A 31 5.70 9.13 -14.86
CA ALA A 31 4.64 8.13 -14.79
C ALA A 31 4.22 8.05 -13.32
N GLN A 32 3.32 8.94 -12.93
CA GLN A 32 2.63 8.87 -11.66
C GLN A 32 1.81 7.59 -11.74
N THR A 33 2.26 6.55 -11.04
CA THR A 33 1.52 5.30 -10.90
C THR A 33 0.14 5.66 -10.36
N THR A 34 -0.88 5.50 -11.20
CA THR A 34 -2.25 5.87 -10.83
C THR A 34 -2.75 4.81 -9.85
N MET A 35 -2.94 5.21 -8.58
CA MET A 35 -3.52 4.35 -7.56
C MET A 35 -4.92 3.91 -8.00
N LYS A 36 -5.18 2.59 -7.96
CA LYS A 36 -6.49 2.02 -8.34
C LYS A 36 -7.43 2.03 -7.13
N ALA A 37 -8.71 2.33 -7.34
CA ALA A 37 -9.73 2.26 -6.29
C ALA A 37 -10.13 0.80 -6.01
N GLY A 38 -10.47 0.48 -4.74
CA GLY A 38 -10.94 -0.85 -4.38
C GLY A 38 -11.00 -1.09 -2.88
N LYS A 39 -11.36 -2.32 -2.50
CA LYS A 39 -11.46 -2.75 -1.12
C LYS A 39 -10.10 -2.67 -0.40
N THR A 40 -10.16 -2.46 0.90
CA THR A 40 -8.99 -2.36 1.77
C THR A 40 -8.90 -3.56 2.71
N LEU A 41 -7.69 -4.14 2.81
CA LEU A 41 -7.31 -5.09 3.84
C LEU A 41 -6.25 -4.46 4.73
N VAL A 42 -6.46 -4.50 6.04
CA VAL A 42 -5.45 -4.16 7.04
C VAL A 42 -4.82 -5.46 7.55
N VAL A 43 -3.56 -5.68 7.23
CA VAL A 43 -2.79 -6.83 7.73
C VAL A 43 -1.89 -6.38 8.84
N TYR A 44 -1.93 -7.05 10.00
CA TYR A 44 -1.11 -6.65 11.11
C TYR A 44 -0.57 -7.80 11.95
N TYR A 45 0.53 -7.52 12.64
CA TYR A 45 1.05 -8.32 13.75
C TYR A 45 1.18 -7.43 15.00
N SER A 46 0.81 -7.96 16.16
CA SER A 46 0.90 -7.19 17.41
C SER A 46 1.34 -8.09 18.57
N TYR A 47 2.56 -7.88 19.09
CA TYR A 47 3.06 -8.60 20.25
C TYR A 47 2.58 -7.98 21.58
N THR A 48 2.76 -6.66 21.72
CA THR A 48 2.47 -5.93 22.97
C THR A 48 1.11 -5.23 22.97
N GLY A 49 0.26 -5.44 21.95
CA GLY A 49 -1.03 -4.76 21.80
C GLY A 49 -0.96 -3.43 21.04
N ASN A 50 0.18 -2.76 20.94
CA ASN A 50 0.28 -1.43 20.31
C ASN A 50 -0.22 -1.39 18.87
N CYS A 51 0.13 -2.38 18.03
CA CYS A 51 -0.35 -2.43 16.65
C CYS A 51 -1.85 -2.73 16.59
N ARG A 52 -2.39 -3.57 17.48
CA ARG A 52 -3.85 -3.81 17.60
C ARG A 52 -4.60 -2.52 17.92
N ASP A 53 -4.09 -1.70 18.85
CA ASP A 53 -4.68 -0.40 19.16
C ASP A 53 -4.64 0.56 17.98
N ILE A 54 -3.57 0.53 17.18
CA ILE A 54 -3.45 1.31 15.94
C ILE A 54 -4.51 0.84 14.95
N VAL A 55 -4.64 -0.46 14.72
CA VAL A 55 -5.63 -1.04 13.80
C VAL A 55 -7.06 -0.71 14.23
N THR A 56 -7.39 -0.84 15.52
CA THR A 56 -8.69 -0.44 16.05
C THR A 56 -8.99 1.04 15.76
N THR A 57 -7.98 1.91 15.94
CA THR A 57 -8.15 3.34 15.66
C THR A 57 -8.26 3.61 14.16
N LEU A 58 -7.51 2.90 13.32
CA LEU A 58 -7.55 3.03 11.86
C LEU A 58 -8.93 2.61 11.32
N THR A 59 -9.43 1.45 11.72
CA THR A 59 -10.72 0.90 11.25
C THR A 59 -11.94 1.66 11.79
N SER A 60 -11.76 2.50 12.80
CA SER A 60 -12.78 3.47 13.19
C SER A 60 -12.87 4.68 12.22
N GLN A 61 -11.87 4.87 11.35
CA GLN A 61 -11.79 6.00 10.41
C GLN A 61 -11.95 5.59 8.95
N ILE A 62 -11.73 4.30 8.62
CA ILE A 62 -11.88 3.76 7.27
C ILE A 62 -12.65 2.44 7.30
N GLU A 63 -13.30 2.12 6.19
CA GLU A 63 -13.84 0.78 5.97
C GLU A 63 -12.72 -0.15 5.48
N ALA A 64 -12.49 -1.25 6.20
CA ALA A 64 -11.46 -2.23 5.86
C ALA A 64 -11.75 -3.57 6.53
N ASP A 65 -11.42 -4.65 5.84
CA ASP A 65 -11.27 -5.97 6.45
C ASP A 65 -9.94 -6.04 7.22
N VAL A 66 -9.87 -6.91 8.23
CA VAL A 66 -8.71 -7.00 9.12
C VAL A 66 -8.20 -8.42 9.19
N LEU A 67 -6.89 -8.60 9.02
CA LEU A 67 -6.18 -9.87 9.15
C LEU A 67 -5.06 -9.73 10.19
N GLU A 68 -5.19 -10.43 11.32
CA GLU A 68 -4.12 -10.52 12.32
C GLU A 68 -3.22 -11.72 12.03
N ILE A 69 -1.93 -11.47 11.85
CA ILE A 69 -0.93 -12.53 11.68
C ILE A 69 -0.49 -13.03 13.06
N GLN A 70 -0.49 -14.33 13.25
CA GLN A 70 -0.12 -14.96 14.50
C GLN A 70 1.05 -15.93 14.29
N PRO A 71 2.02 -16.01 15.22
CA PRO A 71 3.02 -17.05 15.20
C PRO A 71 2.36 -18.43 15.41
N ALA A 72 2.82 -19.46 14.71
CA ALA A 72 2.31 -20.83 14.88
C ALA A 72 2.57 -21.34 16.31
N GLU A 73 3.76 -21.08 16.86
CA GLU A 73 4.06 -21.37 18.25
C GLU A 73 3.51 -20.25 19.16
N LYS A 74 2.63 -20.62 20.09
CA LYS A 74 1.98 -19.67 20.99
C LYS A 74 2.76 -19.48 22.28
N GLY A 75 2.55 -18.31 22.93
CA GLY A 75 3.14 -18.01 24.24
C GLY A 75 4.64 -17.71 24.21
N LEU A 76 5.22 -17.48 23.03
CA LEU A 76 6.61 -17.08 22.89
C LEU A 76 6.87 -15.77 23.62
N LYS A 77 7.96 -15.72 24.38
CA LYS A 77 8.40 -14.52 25.09
C LYS A 77 9.67 -13.99 24.42
N TYR A 78 9.46 -13.06 23.48
CA TYR A 78 10.56 -12.49 22.69
C TYR A 78 11.52 -11.63 23.53
N GLU A 79 11.03 -11.08 24.66
CA GLU A 79 11.81 -10.29 25.62
C GLU A 79 12.66 -11.13 26.58
N ALA A 80 12.37 -12.43 26.68
CA ALA A 80 13.12 -13.30 27.58
C ALA A 80 14.61 -13.39 27.21
N ASN A 81 15.46 -13.61 28.21
CA ASN A 81 16.92 -13.76 28.05
C ASN A 81 17.57 -12.61 27.24
N GLY A 82 17.18 -11.37 27.52
CA GLY A 82 17.72 -10.22 26.81
C GLY A 82 17.32 -10.18 25.33
N TYR A 83 16.11 -10.59 25.03
CA TYR A 83 15.54 -10.64 23.67
C TYR A 83 16.23 -11.66 22.74
N ALA A 84 16.77 -12.74 23.28
CA ALA A 84 17.56 -13.71 22.53
C ALA A 84 16.77 -14.30 21.35
N LEU A 85 15.49 -14.70 21.58
CA LEU A 85 14.66 -15.31 20.54
C LEU A 85 14.40 -14.33 19.38
N GLY A 86 13.96 -13.11 19.65
CA GLY A 86 13.70 -12.13 18.61
C GLY A 86 14.95 -11.78 17.80
N THR A 87 16.11 -11.67 18.47
CA THR A 87 17.42 -11.46 17.84
C THR A 87 17.79 -12.62 16.93
N GLN A 88 17.60 -13.87 17.39
CA GLN A 88 17.88 -15.07 16.60
C GLN A 88 17.05 -15.11 15.32
N LEU A 89 15.74 -14.84 15.41
CA LEU A 89 14.83 -14.86 14.27
C LEU A 89 15.24 -13.83 13.20
N LEU A 90 15.51 -12.59 13.61
CA LEU A 90 15.91 -11.54 12.67
C LEU A 90 17.29 -11.82 12.04
N ASN A 91 18.23 -12.38 12.83
CA ASN A 91 19.55 -12.75 12.29
C ASN A 91 19.44 -13.91 11.27
N ALA A 92 18.55 -14.88 11.48
CA ALA A 92 18.30 -15.94 10.52
C ALA A 92 17.80 -15.40 9.18
N ILE A 93 16.77 -14.53 9.23
CA ILE A 93 16.22 -13.86 8.03
C ILE A 93 17.31 -13.03 7.33
N LYS A 94 18.08 -12.25 8.10
CA LYS A 94 19.15 -11.41 7.54
C LYS A 94 20.25 -12.21 6.86
N ALA A 95 20.60 -13.37 7.42
CA ALA A 95 21.64 -14.25 6.86
C ALA A 95 21.19 -14.90 5.54
N ASN A 96 19.92 -15.30 5.44
CA ASN A 96 19.37 -16.00 4.28
C ASN A 96 17.97 -15.48 3.93
N PRO A 97 17.84 -14.25 3.42
CA PRO A 97 16.56 -13.59 3.22
C PRO A 97 15.67 -14.21 2.13
N ASN A 98 16.23 -15.08 1.29
CA ASN A 98 15.51 -15.77 0.21
C ASN A 98 15.20 -17.24 0.54
N ASP A 99 15.58 -17.70 1.73
CA ASP A 99 15.31 -19.07 2.18
C ASP A 99 14.10 -19.08 3.13
N ALA A 100 13.03 -19.77 2.74
CA ALA A 100 11.84 -19.94 3.56
C ALA A 100 12.13 -20.51 4.96
N GLY A 101 13.14 -21.36 5.09
CA GLY A 101 13.58 -21.94 6.36
C GLY A 101 14.15 -20.91 7.35
N SER A 102 14.47 -19.70 6.91
CA SER A 102 14.94 -18.61 7.76
C SER A 102 13.81 -17.84 8.45
N TYR A 103 12.57 -18.04 8.02
CA TYR A 103 11.40 -17.34 8.54
C TYR A 103 10.67 -18.19 9.57
N PRO A 104 10.27 -17.61 10.73
CA PRO A 104 9.50 -18.36 11.73
C PRO A 104 8.13 -18.76 11.20
N ALA A 105 7.63 -19.92 11.62
CA ALA A 105 6.30 -20.37 11.22
C ALA A 105 5.20 -19.44 11.78
N ILE A 106 4.17 -19.21 10.96
CA ILE A 106 2.93 -18.51 11.33
C ILE A 106 1.75 -19.47 11.16
N ASP A 107 0.60 -19.09 11.74
CA ASP A 107 -0.65 -19.81 11.47
C ASP A 107 -0.99 -19.76 9.97
N ASP A 108 -1.71 -20.77 9.49
CA ASP A 108 -2.19 -20.79 8.12
C ASP A 108 -3.10 -19.58 7.83
N VAL A 109 -2.80 -18.85 6.76
CA VAL A 109 -3.59 -17.73 6.29
C VAL A 109 -4.38 -18.15 5.06
N THR A 110 -5.70 -18.12 5.18
CA THR A 110 -6.63 -18.53 4.11
C THR A 110 -7.28 -17.35 3.39
N THR A 111 -6.97 -16.12 3.80
CA THR A 111 -7.51 -14.90 3.18
C THR A 111 -6.89 -14.70 1.81
N SER A 112 -7.69 -14.79 0.73
CA SER A 112 -7.26 -14.41 -0.62
C SER A 112 -7.06 -12.89 -0.69
N LEU A 113 -6.03 -12.45 -1.41
CA LEU A 113 -5.79 -11.03 -1.67
C LEU A 113 -6.46 -10.51 -2.95
N ASP A 114 -7.12 -11.36 -3.74
CA ASP A 114 -7.66 -11.01 -5.06
C ASP A 114 -8.69 -9.86 -5.01
N ASP A 115 -9.53 -9.85 -3.97
CA ASP A 115 -10.58 -8.83 -3.81
C ASP A 115 -10.06 -7.48 -3.31
N TYR A 116 -8.81 -7.40 -2.86
CA TYR A 116 -8.27 -6.19 -2.25
C TYR A 116 -7.33 -5.46 -3.20
N GLN A 117 -7.59 -4.18 -3.39
CA GLN A 117 -6.71 -3.28 -4.12
C GLN A 117 -5.78 -2.50 -3.18
N ASN A 118 -6.22 -2.27 -1.93
CA ASN A 118 -5.45 -1.54 -0.95
C ASN A 118 -5.04 -2.47 0.20
N ILE A 119 -3.76 -2.55 0.49
CA ILE A 119 -3.20 -3.32 1.61
C ILE A 119 -2.50 -2.35 2.56
N ILE A 120 -2.98 -2.25 3.79
CA ILE A 120 -2.31 -1.47 4.83
C ILE A 120 -1.61 -2.44 5.79
N ILE A 121 -0.30 -2.39 5.83
CA ILE A 121 0.54 -3.23 6.69
C ILE A 121 0.81 -2.47 7.99
N VAL A 122 0.45 -3.06 9.14
CA VAL A 122 0.70 -2.50 10.47
C VAL A 122 1.59 -3.44 11.25
N THR A 123 2.81 -2.99 11.59
CA THR A 123 3.84 -3.87 12.17
C THR A 123 4.63 -3.21 13.29
N PRO A 124 5.05 -3.94 14.32
CA PRO A 124 6.04 -3.43 15.24
C PRO A 124 7.44 -3.47 14.61
N LEU A 125 8.28 -2.55 15.08
CA LEU A 125 9.70 -2.52 14.78
C LEU A 125 10.46 -3.36 15.81
N TRP A 126 11.29 -4.30 15.32
CA TRP A 126 12.24 -5.06 16.12
C TRP A 126 13.67 -4.78 15.63
N TRP A 127 14.56 -4.25 16.49
CA TRP A 127 15.97 -3.95 16.16
C TRP A 127 16.12 -3.22 14.82
N SER A 128 15.36 -2.16 14.64
CA SER A 128 15.32 -1.33 13.42
C SER A 128 14.82 -2.04 12.16
N GLN A 129 14.31 -3.27 12.26
CA GLN A 129 13.74 -4.08 11.18
C GLN A 129 12.25 -4.36 11.42
N MET A 130 11.57 -4.86 10.40
CA MET A 130 10.21 -5.36 10.54
C MET A 130 10.19 -6.60 11.44
N ALA A 131 9.18 -6.75 12.29
CA ALA A 131 9.02 -7.93 13.13
C ALA A 131 9.03 -9.22 12.28
N ALA A 132 9.78 -10.24 12.73
CA ALA A 132 10.00 -11.48 11.98
C ALA A 132 8.69 -12.15 11.54
N ILE A 133 7.65 -12.13 12.38
CA ILE A 133 6.33 -12.70 12.09
C ILE A 133 5.68 -12.01 10.88
N MET A 134 5.75 -10.68 10.79
CA MET A 134 5.24 -9.95 9.63
C MET A 134 6.11 -10.20 8.39
N GLN A 135 7.42 -10.31 8.56
CA GLN A 135 8.30 -10.67 7.44
C GLN A 135 7.95 -12.05 6.88
N THR A 136 7.61 -13.05 7.72
CA THR A 136 7.15 -14.35 7.26
C THR A 136 5.91 -14.26 6.38
N TYR A 137 4.91 -13.53 6.83
CA TYR A 137 3.70 -13.32 6.04
C TYR A 137 3.98 -12.67 4.68
N LEU A 138 4.77 -11.59 4.69
CA LEU A 138 5.08 -10.88 3.45
C LEU A 138 6.01 -11.68 2.53
N PHE A 139 6.85 -12.57 3.06
CA PHE A 139 7.67 -13.47 2.25
C PHE A 139 6.80 -14.41 1.40
N GLY A 140 5.71 -14.93 1.98
CA GLY A 140 4.75 -15.78 1.26
C GLY A 140 3.78 -14.99 0.37
N ALA A 141 3.13 -13.97 0.93
CA ALA A 141 2.02 -13.25 0.30
C ALA A 141 2.46 -12.03 -0.53
N GLY A 142 3.72 -11.57 -0.40
CA GLY A 142 4.21 -10.35 -1.09
C GLY A 142 4.09 -10.39 -2.61
N PRO A 143 4.36 -11.51 -3.30
CA PRO A 143 4.15 -11.60 -4.74
C PRO A 143 2.69 -11.35 -5.19
N GLU A 144 1.71 -11.75 -4.36
CA GLU A 144 0.28 -11.50 -4.62
C GLU A 144 -0.13 -10.04 -4.41
N MET A 145 0.76 -9.24 -3.81
CA MET A 145 0.57 -7.79 -3.60
C MET A 145 1.10 -6.93 -4.76
N ALA A 146 1.58 -7.55 -5.84
CA ALA A 146 2.01 -6.84 -7.04
C ALA A 146 0.89 -5.92 -7.56
N GLU A 147 1.25 -4.68 -7.91
CA GLU A 147 0.33 -3.64 -8.38
C GLU A 147 -0.78 -3.19 -7.40
N LYS A 148 -0.85 -3.75 -6.19
CA LYS A 148 -1.77 -3.26 -5.16
C LYS A 148 -1.20 -2.02 -4.48
N ASN A 149 -2.09 -1.15 -3.98
CA ASN A 149 -1.67 0.04 -3.22
C ASN A 149 -1.22 -0.38 -1.82
N ILE A 150 0.01 -0.06 -1.45
CA ILE A 150 0.63 -0.49 -0.20
C ILE A 150 0.81 0.69 0.74
N GLY A 151 0.13 0.64 1.89
CA GLY A 151 0.33 1.55 3.02
C GLY A 151 1.12 0.87 4.14
N LEU A 152 1.99 1.62 4.83
CA LEU A 152 2.79 1.09 5.94
C LEU A 152 2.64 1.97 7.17
N ILE A 153 2.22 1.35 8.28
CA ILE A 153 2.17 1.96 9.61
C ILE A 153 3.10 1.16 10.53
N VAL A 154 4.04 1.83 11.16
CA VAL A 154 5.05 1.20 12.03
C VAL A 154 4.91 1.68 13.46
N SER A 155 4.81 0.73 14.39
CA SER A 155 4.87 0.98 15.83
C SER A 155 6.29 0.71 16.35
N SER A 156 6.89 1.68 17.02
CA SER A 156 8.19 1.50 17.68
C SER A 156 8.23 2.19 19.04
N ALA A 157 9.27 1.93 19.84
CA ALA A 157 9.50 2.68 21.08
C ALA A 157 9.99 4.11 20.76
N SER A 158 11.08 4.21 20.00
CA SER A 158 11.75 5.50 19.68
C SER A 158 12.58 5.45 18.39
N SER A 159 12.89 4.25 17.88
CA SER A 159 13.75 4.09 16.69
C SER A 159 13.02 4.50 15.41
N GLY A 160 13.72 5.15 14.49
CA GLY A 160 13.22 5.46 13.16
C GLY A 160 12.91 4.21 12.33
N ILE A 161 12.05 4.35 11.34
CA ILE A 161 11.39 3.23 10.63
C ILE A 161 12.03 2.83 9.30
N SER A 162 13.17 3.41 8.92
CA SER A 162 13.79 3.20 7.60
C SER A 162 14.08 1.73 7.27
N GLY A 163 14.52 0.95 8.27
CA GLY A 163 14.78 -0.47 8.08
C GLY A 163 13.49 -1.28 7.86
N VAL A 164 12.40 -0.93 8.56
CA VAL A 164 11.08 -1.56 8.33
C VAL A 164 10.56 -1.25 6.93
N VAL A 165 10.75 -0.01 6.46
CA VAL A 165 10.40 0.39 5.08
C VAL A 165 11.22 -0.40 4.05
N ALA A 166 12.53 -0.58 4.31
CA ALA A 166 13.40 -1.36 3.44
C ALA A 166 12.96 -2.84 3.39
N ASP A 167 12.64 -3.46 4.54
CA ASP A 167 12.13 -4.82 4.60
C ASP A 167 10.81 -4.97 3.85
N CYS A 168 9.89 -4.01 4.02
CA CYS A 168 8.61 -4.02 3.31
C CYS A 168 8.82 -4.00 1.79
N LYS A 169 9.64 -3.08 1.29
CA LYS A 169 9.95 -2.97 -0.14
C LYS A 169 10.69 -4.19 -0.70
N ARG A 170 11.54 -4.83 0.10
CA ARG A 170 12.21 -6.08 -0.29
C ARG A 170 11.22 -7.24 -0.45
N LEU A 171 10.23 -7.32 0.45
CA LEU A 171 9.26 -8.41 0.49
C LEU A 171 8.05 -8.19 -0.45
N VAL A 172 7.75 -6.95 -0.79
CA VAL A 172 6.66 -6.56 -1.71
C VAL A 172 7.24 -5.61 -2.78
N PRO A 173 8.16 -6.09 -3.65
CA PRO A 173 8.91 -5.21 -4.54
C PRO A 173 8.04 -4.52 -5.60
N ASP A 174 6.97 -5.19 -6.05
CA ASP A 174 6.09 -4.73 -7.13
C ASP A 174 4.81 -4.06 -6.63
N GLY A 175 4.75 -3.69 -5.35
CA GLY A 175 3.63 -2.95 -4.77
C GLY A 175 3.69 -1.45 -5.13
N ASN A 176 2.51 -0.84 -5.30
CA ASN A 176 2.37 0.61 -5.49
C ASN A 176 2.32 1.31 -4.13
N TYR A 177 3.45 1.79 -3.64
CA TYR A 177 3.55 2.39 -2.32
C TYR A 177 2.94 3.79 -2.28
N PHE A 178 2.14 4.06 -1.23
CA PHE A 178 1.73 5.43 -0.92
C PHE A 178 2.95 6.32 -0.65
N SER A 179 2.79 7.62 -0.86
CA SER A 179 3.88 8.60 -0.75
C SER A 179 4.52 8.68 0.64
N GLU A 180 3.75 8.36 1.68
CA GLU A 180 4.16 8.51 3.07
C GLU A 180 3.89 7.25 3.89
N ASN A 181 4.82 6.93 4.81
CA ASN A 181 4.64 5.89 5.82
C ASN A 181 4.32 6.55 7.16
N LEU A 182 3.45 5.93 7.97
CA LEU A 182 3.11 6.45 9.28
C LEU A 182 3.97 5.81 10.37
N TRP A 183 4.62 6.64 11.17
CA TRP A 183 5.39 6.24 12.34
C TRP A 183 4.70 6.66 13.64
N ILE A 184 4.29 5.66 14.43
CA ILE A 184 3.70 5.84 15.76
C ILE A 184 4.66 5.27 16.81
N ASN A 185 5.09 6.11 17.74
CA ASN A 185 6.05 5.75 18.78
C ASN A 185 5.55 6.13 20.18
N ASN A 186 6.35 5.85 21.21
CA ASN A 186 5.97 6.12 22.60
C ASN A 186 5.67 7.60 22.89
N SER A 187 6.29 8.52 22.17
CA SER A 187 6.10 9.97 22.41
C SER A 187 4.83 10.53 21.75
N ASN A 188 4.33 9.89 20.68
CA ASN A 188 3.20 10.40 19.89
C ASN A 188 1.96 9.49 19.88
N ARG A 189 2.03 8.28 20.46
CA ARG A 189 0.94 7.29 20.43
C ARG A 189 -0.37 7.77 21.07
N SER A 190 -0.32 8.73 22.02
CA SER A 190 -1.52 9.33 22.60
C SER A 190 -2.34 10.09 21.55
N ASN A 191 -1.69 10.59 20.49
CA ASN A 191 -2.29 11.34 19.40
C ASN A 191 -2.56 10.48 18.16
N ARG A 192 -2.51 9.13 18.27
CA ARG A 192 -2.60 8.21 17.14
C ARG A 192 -3.80 8.44 16.24
N SER A 193 -4.95 8.83 16.80
CA SER A 193 -6.16 9.11 16.01
C SER A 193 -5.95 10.27 15.05
N THR A 194 -5.35 11.36 15.53
CA THR A 194 -5.03 12.52 14.70
C THR A 194 -3.94 12.20 13.69
N LEU A 195 -2.92 11.44 14.10
CA LEU A 195 -1.82 11.04 13.21
C LEU A 195 -2.33 10.17 12.05
N ILE A 196 -3.19 9.21 12.34
CA ILE A 196 -3.82 8.36 11.32
C ILE A 196 -4.68 9.20 10.38
N LYS A 197 -5.53 10.07 10.91
CA LYS A 197 -6.36 10.98 10.09
C LYS A 197 -5.50 11.83 9.15
N ASN A 198 -4.44 12.43 9.67
CA ASN A 198 -3.55 13.27 8.88
C ASN A 198 -2.82 12.46 7.81
N TRP A 199 -2.33 11.25 8.15
CA TRP A 199 -1.68 10.37 7.20
C TRP A 199 -2.63 9.95 6.07
N LEU A 200 -3.86 9.53 6.39
CA LEU A 200 -4.87 9.19 5.39
C LEU A 200 -5.15 10.35 4.42
N ASN A 201 -5.18 11.58 4.93
CA ASN A 201 -5.33 12.78 4.11
C ASN A 201 -4.09 13.03 3.23
N THR A 202 -2.88 12.89 3.80
CA THR A 202 -1.61 13.12 3.06
C THR A 202 -1.46 12.15 1.89
N ILE A 203 -1.87 10.89 2.06
CA ILE A 203 -1.80 9.88 1.00
C ILE A 203 -3.01 9.88 0.07
N ASP A 204 -3.92 10.83 0.22
CA ASP A 204 -5.18 10.91 -0.55
C ASP A 204 -5.97 9.58 -0.53
N PHE A 205 -6.00 8.89 0.62
CA PHE A 205 -6.54 7.52 0.75
C PHE A 205 -7.98 7.40 0.25
N GLN A 206 -8.78 8.45 0.35
CA GLN A 206 -10.16 8.47 -0.15
C GLN A 206 -10.26 8.31 -1.67
N LYS A 207 -9.27 8.79 -2.42
CA LYS A 207 -9.24 8.62 -3.88
C LYS A 207 -9.11 7.17 -4.30
N VAL A 208 -8.46 6.35 -3.46
CA VAL A 208 -8.23 4.92 -3.75
C VAL A 208 -9.31 4.00 -3.18
N THR A 209 -10.12 4.46 -2.24
CA THR A 209 -11.24 3.67 -1.70
C THR A 209 -12.57 3.97 -2.38
N GLY A 210 -12.67 5.09 -3.07
CA GLY A 210 -13.94 5.57 -3.62
C GLY A 210 -14.97 5.98 -2.54
N ILE A 211 -14.57 5.95 -1.25
CA ILE A 211 -15.42 6.33 -0.12
C ILE A 211 -15.30 7.84 0.10
N VAL A 212 -16.40 8.52 0.02
CA VAL A 212 -16.50 9.97 0.26
C VAL A 212 -16.66 10.23 1.76
N GLN A 213 -15.77 11.02 2.35
CA GLN A 213 -15.95 11.48 3.74
C GLN A 213 -17.21 12.33 3.89
N ILE A 214 -17.93 12.07 4.98
CA ILE A 214 -19.02 12.95 5.43
C ILE A 214 -18.42 13.97 6.40
N GLU A 215 -18.05 15.15 5.91
CA GLU A 215 -17.81 16.29 6.78
C GLU A 215 -19.12 17.06 6.99
N ASN A 216 -19.52 17.17 8.28
CA ASN A 216 -20.64 18.01 8.73
C ASN A 216 -22.00 17.69 8.06
N GLY A 217 -22.32 16.42 7.80
CA GLY A 217 -23.60 16.01 7.24
C GLY A 217 -23.80 16.38 5.75
N LYS A 218 -22.79 16.91 5.09
CA LYS A 218 -22.81 17.20 3.64
C LYS A 218 -21.83 16.28 2.93
N ARG A 219 -22.32 15.34 2.14
CA ARG A 219 -21.52 14.48 1.28
C ARG A 219 -20.96 15.29 0.12
N ARG A 220 -19.66 15.50 0.08
CA ARG A 220 -18.97 16.00 -1.11
C ARG A 220 -18.52 14.79 -1.92
N MET A 221 -19.16 14.53 -3.04
CA MET A 221 -18.78 13.49 -3.99
C MET A 221 -17.84 14.08 -5.03
N GLU A 222 -16.53 14.02 -4.81
CA GLU A 222 -15.57 14.26 -5.87
C GLU A 222 -15.44 12.97 -6.70
N ASN A 223 -15.81 13.05 -8.00
CA ASN A 223 -15.74 11.96 -8.99
C ASN A 223 -16.81 10.85 -8.95
N ALA A 224 -17.90 10.99 -8.22
CA ALA A 224 -19.02 10.05 -8.38
C ALA A 224 -19.74 10.31 -9.72
N VAL A 225 -19.86 9.27 -10.54
CA VAL A 225 -20.72 9.33 -11.72
C VAL A 225 -22.14 9.05 -11.27
N VAL A 226 -23.01 10.04 -11.41
CA VAL A 226 -24.44 9.96 -11.05
C VAL A 226 -25.25 9.74 -12.32
N TYR A 227 -26.05 8.68 -12.35
CA TYR A 227 -26.94 8.36 -13.45
C TYR A 227 -28.40 8.55 -13.03
N ASP A 228 -29.22 9.02 -13.96
CA ASP A 228 -30.67 8.92 -13.81
C ASP A 228 -31.15 7.48 -14.05
N LEU A 229 -32.44 7.22 -13.84
CA LEU A 229 -33.04 5.89 -14.05
C LEU A 229 -33.01 5.41 -15.51
N SER A 230 -32.73 6.32 -16.46
CA SER A 230 -32.55 5.98 -17.88
C SER A 230 -31.11 5.63 -18.24
N GLY A 231 -30.19 5.65 -17.25
CA GLY A 231 -28.76 5.38 -17.44
C GLY A 231 -27.97 6.54 -18.04
N ARG A 232 -28.52 7.77 -18.03
CA ARG A 232 -27.81 8.95 -18.52
C ARG A 232 -27.00 9.58 -17.39
N PRO A 233 -25.72 9.93 -17.60
CA PRO A 233 -24.95 10.64 -16.62
C PRO A 233 -25.54 12.06 -16.42
N THR A 234 -25.82 12.43 -15.18
CA THR A 234 -26.52 13.68 -14.86
C THR A 234 -25.61 14.88 -14.71
N THR A 235 -24.32 14.69 -14.53
CA THR A 235 -23.18 15.64 -14.63
C THR A 235 -22.10 15.33 -13.60
N LEU A 236 -20.85 15.66 -13.96
CA LEU A 236 -19.66 15.55 -13.09
C LEU A 236 -19.68 16.65 -12.02
N ASN A 237 -19.41 16.32 -10.76
CA ASN A 237 -19.15 17.23 -9.64
C ASN A 237 -20.36 17.88 -8.95
N TYR A 238 -21.45 17.15 -8.67
CA TYR A 238 -22.57 17.71 -7.90
C TYR A 238 -22.74 17.11 -6.51
N GLN A 239 -23.11 17.98 -5.55
CA GLN A 239 -23.66 17.52 -4.28
C GLN A 239 -25.03 16.88 -4.54
N LEU A 240 -25.32 15.73 -3.96
CA LEU A 240 -26.64 15.07 -4.09
C LEU A 240 -27.79 16.02 -3.73
N SER A 241 -27.57 16.93 -2.79
CA SER A 241 -28.54 17.97 -2.38
C SER A 241 -28.79 19.06 -3.44
N ALA A 242 -27.99 19.12 -4.51
CA ALA A 242 -28.20 20.04 -5.63
C ALA A 242 -28.91 19.39 -6.82
N LEU A 243 -29.19 18.07 -6.74
CA LEU A 243 -29.96 17.38 -7.77
C LEU A 243 -31.47 17.60 -7.54
N PRO A 244 -32.27 17.66 -8.60
CA PRO A 244 -33.72 17.64 -8.48
C PRO A 244 -34.20 16.42 -7.69
N LYS A 245 -35.35 16.57 -6.99
CA LYS A 245 -35.98 15.41 -6.32
C LYS A 245 -36.17 14.26 -7.29
N GLY A 246 -35.70 13.09 -6.90
CA GLY A 246 -35.74 11.94 -7.79
C GLY A 246 -34.93 10.76 -7.31
N ILE A 247 -34.88 9.71 -8.15
CA ILE A 247 -34.11 8.51 -7.91
C ILE A 247 -32.90 8.51 -8.85
N TYR A 248 -31.72 8.26 -8.29
CA TYR A 248 -30.44 8.27 -8.99
C TYR A 248 -29.66 6.98 -8.69
N ILE A 249 -28.80 6.58 -9.60
CA ILE A 249 -27.80 5.52 -9.36
C ILE A 249 -26.46 6.24 -9.16
N VAL A 250 -25.87 6.03 -7.99
CA VAL A 250 -24.60 6.62 -7.61
C VAL A 250 -23.63 5.51 -7.24
N ASN A 251 -22.56 5.37 -7.99
CA ASN A 251 -21.60 4.27 -7.84
C ASN A 251 -22.26 2.87 -7.80
N GLY A 252 -23.27 2.67 -8.65
CA GLY A 252 -24.02 1.40 -8.72
C GLY A 252 -25.13 1.23 -7.67
N GLU A 253 -25.29 2.16 -6.71
CA GLU A 253 -26.32 2.10 -5.68
C GLU A 253 -27.47 3.08 -5.93
N LYS A 254 -28.69 2.62 -5.65
CA LYS A 254 -29.89 3.46 -5.72
C LYS A 254 -29.91 4.49 -4.59
N ARG A 255 -30.09 5.78 -4.92
CA ARG A 255 -30.22 6.89 -4.00
C ARG A 255 -31.50 7.68 -4.27
N ILE A 256 -32.14 8.20 -3.23
CA ILE A 256 -33.33 9.04 -3.32
C ILE A 256 -32.92 10.46 -2.88
N VAL A 257 -33.22 11.45 -3.70
CA VAL A 257 -33.09 12.88 -3.40
C VAL A 257 -34.49 13.40 -3.11
N GLU A 258 -34.70 13.84 -1.86
CA GLU A 258 -35.99 14.37 -1.36
C GLU A 258 -36.09 15.89 -1.46
#